data_69f444c078664966387865b600525ae8
#
_entry.id   69f444c078664966387865b600525ae8
#
_cell.length_a   1.000
_cell.length_b   1.000
_cell.length_c   1.000
_cell.angle_alpha   90.00
_cell.angle_beta   90.00
_cell.angle_gamma   90.00
#
_symmetry.space_group_name_H-M   'P 1'
#
loop_
_entity.id
_entity.type
_entity.pdbx_description
1 polymer ?
#
loop_
_entity_poly.entity_id
_entity_poly.type
_entity_poly.pdbx_seq_one_letter_code
_entity_poly.pdbx_strand_id
1 'polypeptide(L)'
;MTTTTKIIAFATALLLIGCAQNSEDSVPTPTAAEIFGNPNYPAMSYGGYRELTRDVVPTEEQLVEDVKILHAMGIRLLRTYNTSQYPMAARLLAAIDRVRAEDPTFEMYVMLGAWIEAENSWSEGIWDPETNTWVEGSTPDHSKGNVANNTAEINAAVQLANQYPDIVKAIAVGNEAMVQWAVAYFVYPPVILKWVNHLQALKESGELDPEIWITSSDNYESWGGGNPVYRSEDLTALMHAVDFLSVHTYPFHDSFYNPEYWGVLADEEELSKTEMTEAVMRRAITYAQSQYNAVVDYATSLGINKPIHIGETGWATTDGAAYGIGGSKAADEYKQKLFHDYLRDWTNEAGISLFYFEAFDERWKQADSPQGSENHFGLIRLNNEVKYALWDEFDAGAFDGLTRDGQPLVKSFSGDETALLTAAMVPPFKSQMAVRRLASSNKARSAGEPVTESTYIVSHESITPNNSDSATYPSAALKLTPWEGTASIEQLPDTVISVLTREGDWWGVSLELDAEVGEDLSAFSAGSLNLELRGDTGTTFSIGFQTGNFLRGDQVNNFASFGPEGDYQIQEDWQTFSFPIETINGGANLADVTNVIALMSRTQDANKSIQLKNIYFSR
;
A
#
# COMPACT_ATOMS: atom_id res chain seq x y z
N MET A 1 46.46 56.47 -76.33
CA MET A 1 45.12 56.30 -76.88
C MET A 1 44.86 54.83 -76.86
N THR A 2 44.26 54.33 -75.84
CA THR A 2 44.17 52.94 -75.47
C THR A 2 42.78 52.43 -75.67
N THR A 3 42.63 51.41 -76.52
CA THR A 3 41.40 50.73 -76.89
C THR A 3 41.22 49.51 -75.94
N THR A 4 40.16 49.48 -75.15
CA THR A 4 39.88 48.39 -74.23
C THR A 4 38.95 47.44 -74.91
N THR A 5 39.35 46.17 -75.08
CA THR A 5 38.57 45.07 -75.61
C THR A 5 37.81 44.37 -74.47
N LYS A 6 36.50 44.31 -74.56
CA LYS A 6 35.64 43.51 -73.61
C LYS A 6 35.54 42.09 -74.12
N ILE A 7 35.93 41.13 -73.28
CA ILE A 7 35.72 39.69 -73.45
C ILE A 7 34.40 39.34 -72.75
N ILE A 8 33.44 38.78 -73.49
CA ILE A 8 32.20 38.23 -72.95
C ILE A 8 32.46 36.74 -72.71
N ALA A 9 32.39 36.31 -71.46
CA ALA A 9 32.43 34.91 -71.07
C ALA A 9 30.99 34.38 -70.95
N PHE A 10 30.64 33.36 -71.70
CA PHE A 10 29.39 32.59 -71.55
C PHE A 10 29.59 31.59 -70.43
N ALA A 11 28.85 31.74 -69.35
CA ALA A 11 28.76 30.75 -68.27
C ALA A 11 27.56 29.85 -68.54
N THR A 12 27.81 28.55 -68.83
CA THR A 12 26.82 27.51 -68.91
C THR A 12 26.41 27.07 -67.52
N ALA A 13 25.22 27.44 -67.09
CA ALA A 13 24.66 26.94 -65.80
C ALA A 13 24.14 25.50 -65.99
N LEU A 14 24.81 24.52 -65.38
CA LEU A 14 24.25 23.19 -65.13
C LEU A 14 23.24 23.30 -64.01
N LEU A 15 21.96 23.09 -64.28
CA LEU A 15 20.92 22.82 -63.29
C LEU A 15 21.14 21.42 -62.73
N LEU A 16 21.72 21.33 -61.54
CA LEU A 16 21.61 20.15 -60.67
C LEU A 16 20.23 20.19 -60.00
N ILE A 17 19.31 19.38 -60.50
CA ILE A 17 18.07 19.04 -59.79
C ILE A 17 18.51 18.13 -58.64
N GLY A 18 18.78 18.71 -57.45
CA GLY A 18 18.89 17.98 -56.21
C GLY A 18 17.47 17.50 -55.84
N CYS A 19 17.24 16.20 -55.83
CA CYS A 19 16.12 15.63 -55.05
C CYS A 19 16.36 16.02 -53.60
N ALA A 20 15.64 17.03 -53.09
CA ALA A 20 15.43 17.17 -51.69
C ALA A 20 14.60 15.96 -51.25
N GLN A 21 15.24 15.00 -50.60
CA GLN A 21 14.51 14.11 -49.69
C GLN A 21 13.92 15.03 -48.63
N ASN A 22 12.60 15.18 -48.62
CA ASN A 22 11.90 15.62 -47.44
C ASN A 22 12.16 14.55 -46.38
N SER A 23 13.13 14.78 -45.49
CA SER A 23 13.06 14.21 -44.18
C SER A 23 11.80 14.81 -43.59
N GLU A 24 10.75 14.04 -43.44
CA GLU A 24 9.69 14.33 -42.49
C GLU A 24 10.45 14.54 -41.16
N ASP A 25 10.49 15.76 -40.69
CA ASP A 25 10.97 16.07 -39.33
C ASP A 25 9.99 15.36 -38.40
N SER A 26 10.30 14.11 -38.03
CA SER A 26 9.60 13.42 -36.95
C SER A 26 9.79 14.25 -35.70
N VAL A 27 8.70 14.70 -35.12
CA VAL A 27 8.73 15.37 -33.82
C VAL A 27 9.47 14.42 -32.87
N PRO A 28 10.55 14.86 -32.22
CA PRO A 28 11.29 13.97 -31.32
C PRO A 28 10.37 13.44 -30.22
N THR A 29 10.41 12.15 -29.98
CA THR A 29 9.68 11.54 -28.87
C THR A 29 10.19 12.11 -27.55
N PRO A 30 9.31 12.57 -26.63
CA PRO A 30 9.75 13.17 -25.38
C PRO A 30 10.53 12.17 -24.51
N THR A 31 11.51 12.68 -23.80
CA THR A 31 12.32 11.93 -22.82
C THR A 31 11.54 11.68 -21.53
N ALA A 32 12.03 10.76 -20.68
CA ALA A 32 11.46 10.57 -19.35
C ALA A 32 11.43 11.89 -18.55
N ALA A 33 12.49 12.69 -18.60
CA ALA A 33 12.59 13.98 -17.91
C ALA A 33 11.57 15.03 -18.38
N GLU A 34 11.10 14.95 -19.62
CA GLU A 34 10.07 15.85 -20.16
C GLU A 34 8.65 15.37 -19.83
N ILE A 35 8.49 14.08 -19.54
CA ILE A 35 7.20 13.44 -19.22
C ILE A 35 6.93 13.48 -17.71
N PHE A 36 7.87 12.99 -16.89
CA PHE A 36 7.64 12.87 -15.45
C PHE A 36 7.57 14.25 -14.78
N GLY A 37 6.50 14.46 -13.99
CA GLY A 37 6.20 15.72 -13.34
C GLY A 37 5.52 16.76 -14.24
N ASN A 38 5.30 16.46 -15.51
CA ASN A 38 4.65 17.36 -16.44
C ASN A 38 3.13 17.11 -16.46
N PRO A 39 2.29 18.10 -16.10
CA PRO A 39 0.84 17.93 -16.04
C PRO A 39 0.17 17.62 -17.39
N ASN A 40 0.87 17.80 -18.51
CA ASN A 40 0.38 17.40 -19.84
C ASN A 40 0.46 15.87 -20.06
N TYR A 41 1.13 15.14 -19.17
CA TYR A 41 1.24 13.69 -19.21
C TYR A 41 0.66 13.04 -17.93
N PRO A 42 -0.67 13.17 -17.69
CA PRO A 42 -1.28 12.53 -16.54
C PRO A 42 -1.05 11.03 -16.55
N ALA A 43 -0.71 10.49 -15.37
CA ALA A 43 -0.34 9.10 -15.22
C ALA A 43 -1.44 8.27 -14.54
N MET A 44 -1.45 6.93 -14.81
CA MET A 44 -2.43 5.99 -14.31
C MET A 44 -1.79 4.60 -14.13
N SER A 45 -2.13 3.92 -13.04
CA SER A 45 -1.85 2.49 -12.88
C SER A 45 -2.83 1.66 -13.69
N TYR A 46 -2.31 0.62 -14.37
CA TYR A 46 -3.10 -0.15 -15.32
C TYR A 46 -2.71 -1.64 -15.32
N GLY A 47 -3.68 -2.52 -15.07
CA GLY A 47 -3.55 -3.98 -15.14
C GLY A 47 -4.30 -4.59 -16.32
N GLY A 48 -5.48 -4.09 -16.65
CA GLY A 48 -6.30 -4.47 -17.80
C GLY A 48 -6.97 -5.85 -17.71
N TYR A 49 -6.81 -6.58 -16.62
CA TYR A 49 -7.40 -7.91 -16.44
C TYR A 49 -8.91 -7.82 -16.18
N ARG A 50 -9.68 -8.74 -16.77
CA ARG A 50 -11.15 -8.76 -16.72
C ARG A 50 -11.71 -9.95 -15.94
N GLU A 51 -10.91 -11.00 -15.75
CA GLU A 51 -11.33 -12.27 -15.17
C GLU A 51 -10.94 -12.37 -13.68
N LEU A 52 -11.36 -13.46 -13.03
CA LEU A 52 -11.03 -13.76 -11.63
C LEU A 52 -9.57 -14.20 -11.43
N THR A 53 -8.79 -14.32 -12.50
CA THR A 53 -7.39 -14.73 -12.49
C THR A 53 -6.60 -13.97 -13.56
N ARG A 54 -5.32 -13.76 -13.30
CA ARG A 54 -4.38 -13.19 -14.31
C ARG A 54 -3.89 -14.20 -15.34
N ASP A 55 -4.24 -15.47 -15.21
CA ASP A 55 -3.90 -16.50 -16.21
C ASP A 55 -4.61 -16.25 -17.54
N VAL A 56 -5.76 -15.58 -17.51
CA VAL A 56 -6.46 -15.13 -18.71
C VAL A 56 -5.97 -13.72 -19.08
N VAL A 57 -4.91 -13.69 -19.89
CA VAL A 57 -4.31 -12.43 -20.33
C VAL A 57 -5.23 -11.72 -21.33
N PRO A 58 -5.54 -10.43 -21.16
CA PRO A 58 -6.35 -9.64 -22.09
C PRO A 58 -5.83 -9.74 -23.54
N THR A 59 -6.75 -9.77 -24.52
CA THR A 59 -6.38 -9.75 -25.93
C THR A 59 -5.87 -8.37 -26.36
N GLU A 60 -5.15 -8.30 -27.48
CA GLU A 60 -4.69 -7.01 -28.00
C GLU A 60 -5.88 -6.10 -28.35
N GLU A 61 -6.97 -6.64 -28.90
CA GLU A 61 -8.19 -5.89 -29.22
C GLU A 61 -8.81 -5.26 -27.96
N GLN A 62 -8.89 -6.02 -26.86
CA GLN A 62 -9.37 -5.51 -25.58
C GLN A 62 -8.48 -4.38 -25.04
N LEU A 63 -7.15 -4.53 -25.19
CA LEU A 63 -6.20 -3.49 -24.78
C LEU A 63 -6.25 -2.26 -25.69
N VAL A 64 -6.53 -2.42 -26.98
CA VAL A 64 -6.79 -1.29 -27.91
C VAL A 64 -8.01 -0.48 -27.47
N GLU A 65 -9.10 -1.14 -27.04
CA GLU A 65 -10.25 -0.43 -26.47
C GLU A 65 -9.85 0.34 -25.21
N ASP A 66 -9.15 -0.32 -24.27
CA ASP A 66 -8.74 0.28 -23.00
C ASP A 66 -7.81 1.49 -23.20
N VAL A 67 -6.79 1.40 -24.07
CA VAL A 67 -5.87 2.54 -24.30
C VAL A 67 -6.56 3.74 -24.96
N LYS A 68 -7.58 3.50 -25.81
CA LYS A 68 -8.41 4.58 -26.37
C LYS A 68 -9.25 5.27 -25.31
N ILE A 69 -9.83 4.50 -24.37
CA ILE A 69 -10.56 5.05 -23.23
C ILE A 69 -9.62 5.85 -22.32
N LEU A 70 -8.46 5.31 -21.97
CA LEU A 70 -7.45 5.99 -21.16
C LEU A 70 -6.96 7.29 -21.79
N HIS A 71 -6.73 7.28 -23.11
CA HIS A 71 -6.36 8.48 -23.84
C HIS A 71 -7.48 9.54 -23.82
N ALA A 72 -8.74 9.11 -23.94
CA ALA A 72 -9.91 9.98 -23.82
C ALA A 72 -10.08 10.59 -22.42
N MET A 73 -9.65 9.87 -21.34
CA MET A 73 -9.53 10.39 -19.99
C MET A 73 -8.37 11.40 -19.82
N GLY A 74 -7.63 11.71 -20.87
CA GLY A 74 -6.45 12.57 -20.79
C GLY A 74 -5.16 11.86 -20.34
N ILE A 75 -5.20 10.57 -20.05
CA ILE A 75 -4.02 9.81 -19.60
C ILE A 75 -3.00 9.69 -20.74
N ARG A 76 -1.71 9.88 -20.38
CA ARG A 76 -0.58 9.81 -21.31
C ARG A 76 0.56 8.93 -20.84
N LEU A 77 0.55 8.52 -19.57
CA LEU A 77 1.59 7.69 -18.98
C LEU A 77 0.94 6.56 -18.16
N LEU A 78 1.24 5.31 -18.51
CA LEU A 78 0.74 4.13 -17.80
C LEU A 78 1.83 3.48 -16.97
N ARG A 79 1.45 2.87 -15.85
CA ARG A 79 2.30 1.99 -15.05
C ARG A 79 1.75 0.57 -15.10
N THR A 80 2.64 -0.41 -15.35
CA THR A 80 2.37 -1.85 -15.25
C THR A 80 3.12 -2.47 -14.08
N TYR A 81 2.92 -3.79 -13.82
CA TYR A 81 3.43 -4.46 -12.62
C TYR A 81 4.34 -5.65 -12.90
N ASN A 82 4.10 -6.36 -14.01
CA ASN A 82 4.83 -7.56 -14.42
C ASN A 82 5.19 -7.49 -15.90
N THR A 83 6.28 -8.12 -16.29
CA THR A 83 6.72 -8.23 -17.68
C THR A 83 6.76 -9.67 -18.18
N SER A 84 7.02 -10.64 -17.32
CA SER A 84 7.19 -12.06 -17.66
C SER A 84 6.13 -12.96 -17.05
N GLN A 85 5.99 -12.96 -15.72
CA GLN A 85 5.07 -13.85 -15.01
C GLN A 85 3.61 -13.68 -15.46
N TYR A 86 3.20 -12.43 -15.70
CA TYR A 86 1.88 -12.07 -16.23
C TYR A 86 2.07 -11.15 -17.44
N PRO A 87 2.13 -11.69 -18.68
CA PRO A 87 2.69 -10.99 -19.84
C PRO A 87 1.73 -9.99 -20.50
N MET A 88 0.85 -9.34 -19.75
CA MET A 88 -0.07 -8.31 -20.25
C MET A 88 0.71 -7.11 -20.84
N ALA A 89 1.82 -6.70 -20.21
CA ALA A 89 2.61 -5.55 -20.62
C ALA A 89 3.08 -5.63 -22.08
N ALA A 90 3.49 -6.81 -22.55
CA ALA A 90 3.90 -7.00 -23.95
C ALA A 90 2.75 -6.73 -24.93
N ARG A 91 1.53 -7.18 -24.61
CA ARG A 91 0.33 -6.93 -25.44
C ARG A 91 -0.12 -5.47 -25.35
N LEU A 92 0.03 -4.84 -24.20
CA LEU A 92 -0.26 -3.41 -24.02
C LEU A 92 0.62 -2.55 -24.92
N LEU A 93 1.94 -2.82 -24.95
CA LEU A 93 2.86 -2.09 -25.82
C LEU A 93 2.53 -2.29 -27.31
N ALA A 94 2.17 -3.52 -27.72
CA ALA A 94 1.70 -3.80 -29.09
C ALA A 94 0.40 -3.05 -29.41
N ALA A 95 -0.55 -2.98 -28.46
CA ALA A 95 -1.80 -2.23 -28.63
C ALA A 95 -1.55 -0.73 -28.78
N ILE A 96 -0.67 -0.14 -27.96
CA ILE A 96 -0.28 1.27 -28.07
C ILE A 96 0.39 1.54 -29.42
N ASP A 97 1.35 0.72 -29.83
CA ASP A 97 2.07 0.86 -31.10
C ASP A 97 1.11 0.79 -32.30
N ARG A 98 0.16 -0.15 -32.26
CA ARG A 98 -0.91 -0.27 -33.27
C ARG A 98 -1.77 0.99 -33.36
N VAL A 99 -2.22 1.52 -32.23
CA VAL A 99 -3.06 2.74 -32.21
C VAL A 99 -2.26 3.94 -32.73
N ARG A 100 -0.98 4.07 -32.36
CA ARG A 100 -0.06 5.12 -32.89
C ARG A 100 0.14 4.99 -34.40
N ALA A 101 0.19 3.77 -34.93
CA ALA A 101 0.29 3.55 -36.37
C ALA A 101 -0.99 3.95 -37.11
N GLU A 102 -2.17 3.80 -36.48
CA GLU A 102 -3.46 4.23 -37.03
C GLU A 102 -3.68 5.76 -36.86
N ASP A 103 -3.23 6.34 -35.77
CA ASP A 103 -3.32 7.77 -35.42
C ASP A 103 -1.96 8.31 -34.90
N PRO A 104 -1.18 8.98 -35.76
CA PRO A 104 0.10 9.55 -35.40
C PRO A 104 0.03 10.66 -34.30
N THR A 105 -1.17 11.15 -33.96
CA THR A 105 -1.36 12.11 -32.86
C THR A 105 -1.60 11.45 -31.53
N PHE A 106 -1.76 10.12 -31.51
CA PHE A 106 -1.95 9.37 -30.28
C PHE A 106 -0.66 9.29 -29.47
N GLU A 107 -0.70 9.83 -28.25
CA GLU A 107 0.42 9.80 -27.30
C GLU A 107 0.08 8.94 -26.09
N MET A 108 0.87 7.91 -25.86
CA MET A 108 0.82 7.07 -24.67
C MET A 108 2.18 6.49 -24.40
N TYR A 109 2.65 6.62 -23.16
CA TYR A 109 3.96 6.16 -22.67
C TYR A 109 3.77 5.18 -21.52
N VAL A 110 4.81 4.41 -21.20
CA VAL A 110 4.72 3.35 -20.18
C VAL A 110 5.93 3.36 -19.26
N MET A 111 5.67 3.28 -17.96
CA MET A 111 6.60 2.80 -16.96
C MET A 111 6.35 1.30 -16.76
N LEU A 112 7.28 0.45 -17.17
CA LEU A 112 7.21 -0.99 -16.97
C LEU A 112 7.51 -1.35 -15.52
N GLY A 113 6.67 -2.18 -14.90
CA GLY A 113 6.98 -2.83 -13.64
C GLY A 113 7.62 -4.19 -13.88
N ALA A 114 8.78 -4.45 -13.30
CA ALA A 114 9.43 -5.75 -13.25
C ALA A 114 9.28 -6.29 -11.83
N TRP A 115 8.46 -7.32 -11.64
CA TRP A 115 8.19 -7.91 -10.33
C TRP A 115 9.44 -8.51 -9.71
N ILE A 116 9.74 -8.19 -8.46
CA ILE A 116 10.86 -8.75 -7.70
C ILE A 116 10.32 -9.40 -6.43
N GLU A 117 10.78 -10.60 -6.15
CA GLU A 117 10.37 -11.40 -5.01
C GLU A 117 11.55 -12.11 -4.33
N ALA A 118 11.37 -12.51 -3.08
CA ALA A 118 12.35 -13.26 -2.32
C ALA A 118 12.54 -14.71 -2.86
N GLU A 119 13.67 -15.33 -2.52
CA GLU A 119 13.83 -16.79 -2.64
C GLU A 119 12.79 -17.47 -1.75
N ASN A 120 12.14 -18.52 -2.24
CA ASN A 120 11.03 -19.21 -1.59
C ASN A 120 9.83 -18.31 -1.26
N SER A 121 9.53 -17.31 -2.10
CA SER A 121 8.34 -16.47 -1.93
C SER A 121 7.04 -17.25 -2.19
N TRP A 122 5.90 -16.59 -2.12
CA TRP A 122 4.58 -17.21 -2.34
C TRP A 122 4.42 -18.03 -3.62
N SER A 123 5.26 -17.81 -4.64
CA SER A 123 5.30 -18.62 -5.86
C SER A 123 5.97 -19.99 -5.66
N GLU A 124 6.79 -20.16 -4.64
CA GLU A 124 7.56 -21.36 -4.34
C GLU A 124 7.49 -21.78 -2.87
N GLY A 125 7.25 -20.82 -1.96
CA GLY A 125 7.08 -21.05 -0.54
C GLY A 125 5.79 -21.81 -0.27
N ILE A 126 5.83 -22.79 0.61
CA ILE A 126 4.67 -23.59 0.99
C ILE A 126 4.37 -23.35 2.46
N TRP A 127 3.25 -22.69 2.72
CA TRP A 127 2.72 -22.55 4.07
C TRP A 127 1.90 -23.80 4.43
N ASP A 128 2.20 -24.41 5.55
CA ASP A 128 1.42 -25.51 6.09
C ASP A 128 0.43 -24.96 7.13
N PRO A 129 -0.87 -24.95 6.82
CA PRO A 129 -1.89 -24.44 7.72
C PRO A 129 -2.12 -25.35 8.94
N GLU A 130 -1.76 -26.65 8.87
CA GLU A 130 -1.94 -27.59 9.99
C GLU A 130 -0.91 -27.36 11.10
N THR A 131 0.34 -27.12 10.71
CA THR A 131 1.43 -26.86 11.67
C THR A 131 1.63 -25.38 11.94
N ASN A 132 0.96 -24.51 11.16
CA ASN A 132 1.11 -23.07 11.24
C ASN A 132 2.55 -22.58 11.03
N THR A 133 3.26 -23.22 10.11
CA THR A 133 4.66 -22.90 9.78
C THR A 133 4.90 -23.05 8.28
N TRP A 134 5.99 -22.46 7.80
CA TRP A 134 6.50 -22.79 6.47
C TRP A 134 6.99 -24.25 6.45
N VAL A 135 6.67 -24.96 5.38
CA VAL A 135 7.27 -26.30 5.13
C VAL A 135 8.79 -26.15 5.14
N GLU A 136 9.50 -27.11 5.76
CA GLU A 136 10.95 -27.05 5.90
C GLU A 136 11.64 -26.83 4.54
N GLY A 137 12.48 -25.81 4.45
CA GLY A 137 13.18 -25.39 3.25
C GLY A 137 12.39 -24.52 2.29
N SER A 138 11.13 -24.17 2.61
CA SER A 138 10.31 -23.27 1.80
C SER A 138 10.04 -21.90 2.46
N THR A 139 10.68 -21.61 3.58
CA THR A 139 10.57 -20.30 4.23
C THR A 139 11.16 -19.22 3.33
N PRO A 140 10.47 -18.09 3.10
CA PRO A 140 11.03 -16.98 2.33
C PRO A 140 12.36 -16.48 2.90
N ASP A 141 13.38 -16.35 2.05
CA ASP A 141 14.66 -15.72 2.40
C ASP A 141 14.70 -14.30 1.85
N HIS A 142 14.31 -13.35 2.68
CA HIS A 142 14.21 -11.94 2.31
C HIS A 142 15.55 -11.28 1.97
N SER A 143 16.67 -11.90 2.36
CA SER A 143 18.02 -11.43 2.01
C SER A 143 18.45 -11.87 0.60
N LYS A 144 17.69 -12.75 -0.02
CA LYS A 144 17.94 -13.29 -1.36
C LYS A 144 16.72 -13.12 -2.26
N GLY A 145 16.98 -12.76 -3.50
CA GLY A 145 15.94 -12.75 -4.52
C GLY A 145 15.75 -14.11 -5.17
N ASN A 146 14.53 -14.41 -5.61
CA ASN A 146 14.27 -15.51 -6.53
C ASN A 146 15.02 -15.27 -7.85
N VAL A 147 16.16 -15.95 -8.03
CA VAL A 147 17.07 -15.66 -9.14
C VAL A 147 16.41 -15.94 -10.50
N ALA A 148 15.63 -17.01 -10.61
CA ALA A 148 15.01 -17.40 -11.88
C ALA A 148 13.91 -16.40 -12.28
N ASN A 149 12.95 -16.15 -11.39
CA ASN A 149 11.80 -15.28 -11.67
C ASN A 149 12.24 -13.83 -11.85
N ASN A 150 13.08 -13.31 -10.95
CA ASN A 150 13.56 -11.93 -11.03
C ASN A 150 14.41 -11.70 -12.29
N THR A 151 15.21 -12.69 -12.72
CA THR A 151 15.98 -12.59 -13.97
C THR A 151 15.04 -12.58 -15.18
N ALA A 152 13.98 -13.41 -15.18
CA ALA A 152 13.01 -13.43 -16.27
C ALA A 152 12.27 -12.11 -16.41
N GLU A 153 11.82 -11.51 -15.28
CA GLU A 153 11.14 -10.21 -15.26
C GLU A 153 12.04 -9.09 -15.78
N ILE A 154 13.27 -8.98 -15.30
CA ILE A 154 14.22 -7.94 -15.72
C ILE A 154 14.60 -8.10 -17.19
N ASN A 155 14.89 -9.32 -17.65
CA ASN A 155 15.23 -9.54 -19.06
C ASN A 155 14.06 -9.23 -19.99
N ALA A 156 12.84 -9.56 -19.59
CA ALA A 156 11.65 -9.22 -20.35
C ALA A 156 11.44 -7.69 -20.38
N ALA A 157 11.65 -6.99 -19.27
CA ALA A 157 11.58 -5.53 -19.24
C ALA A 157 12.58 -4.88 -20.19
N VAL A 158 13.84 -5.33 -20.19
CA VAL A 158 14.88 -4.83 -21.13
C VAL A 158 14.50 -5.14 -22.59
N GLN A 159 14.03 -6.35 -22.86
CA GLN A 159 13.60 -6.72 -24.21
C GLN A 159 12.46 -5.83 -24.70
N LEU A 160 11.43 -5.60 -23.87
CA LEU A 160 10.29 -4.77 -24.22
C LEU A 160 10.68 -3.30 -24.39
N ALA A 161 11.55 -2.77 -23.54
CA ALA A 161 12.05 -1.42 -23.64
C ALA A 161 12.82 -1.20 -24.95
N ASN A 162 13.68 -2.16 -25.34
CA ASN A 162 14.41 -2.11 -26.61
C ASN A 162 13.52 -2.32 -27.84
N GLN A 163 12.41 -3.07 -27.70
CA GLN A 163 11.45 -3.28 -28.78
C GLN A 163 10.56 -2.05 -29.00
N TYR A 164 10.23 -1.30 -27.94
CA TYR A 164 9.34 -0.14 -27.98
C TYR A 164 10.00 1.12 -27.37
N PRO A 165 11.15 1.58 -27.90
CA PRO A 165 11.94 2.66 -27.29
C PRO A 165 11.19 4.00 -27.26
N ASP A 166 10.27 4.22 -28.19
CA ASP A 166 9.45 5.43 -28.22
C ASP A 166 8.29 5.43 -27.22
N ILE A 167 7.98 4.26 -26.62
CA ILE A 167 6.83 4.09 -25.71
C ILE A 167 7.31 3.91 -24.26
N VAL A 168 8.31 3.06 -24.03
CA VAL A 168 8.81 2.80 -22.68
C VAL A 168 9.73 3.93 -22.23
N LYS A 169 9.39 4.56 -21.10
CA LYS A 169 10.12 5.71 -20.56
C LYS A 169 10.76 5.45 -19.19
N ALA A 170 10.29 4.43 -18.48
CA ALA A 170 10.88 4.03 -17.21
C ALA A 170 10.71 2.53 -16.96
N ILE A 171 11.57 1.99 -16.09
CA ILE A 171 11.46 0.63 -15.53
C ILE A 171 11.48 0.76 -14.00
N ALA A 172 10.42 0.24 -13.36
CA ALA A 172 10.32 0.10 -11.91
C ALA A 172 10.73 -1.33 -11.49
N VAL A 173 11.79 -1.42 -10.72
CA VAL A 173 12.33 -2.69 -10.18
C VAL A 173 11.62 -3.02 -8.88
N GLY A 174 10.67 -3.93 -8.91
CA GLY A 174 9.81 -4.29 -7.80
C GLY A 174 8.58 -3.39 -7.66
N ASN A 175 7.57 -3.93 -6.99
CA ASN A 175 6.35 -3.25 -6.56
C ASN A 175 6.10 -3.59 -5.11
N GLU A 176 6.13 -2.60 -4.21
CA GLU A 176 6.03 -2.80 -2.76
C GLU A 176 6.88 -3.99 -2.27
N ALA A 177 8.03 -4.14 -2.94
CA ALA A 177 8.91 -5.26 -2.72
C ALA A 177 9.71 -5.15 -1.42
N MET A 178 9.79 -3.98 -0.79
CA MET A 178 10.53 -3.76 0.45
C MET A 178 9.63 -3.62 1.68
N VAL A 179 8.31 -3.69 1.55
CA VAL A 179 7.38 -3.61 2.67
C VAL A 179 7.45 -4.87 3.54
N GLN A 180 7.98 -4.77 4.74
CA GLN A 180 8.28 -5.93 5.60
C GLN A 180 7.04 -6.65 6.13
N TRP A 181 5.85 -6.05 6.10
CA TRP A 181 4.61 -6.75 6.42
C TRP A 181 4.18 -7.75 5.32
N ALA A 182 4.69 -7.60 4.09
CA ALA A 182 4.44 -8.54 3.00
C ALA A 182 5.35 -9.77 3.10
N VAL A 183 5.27 -10.49 4.24
CA VAL A 183 6.17 -11.61 4.61
C VAL A 183 6.26 -12.73 3.58
N ALA A 184 5.29 -12.84 2.69
CA ALA A 184 5.26 -13.86 1.66
C ALA A 184 6.22 -13.57 0.48
N TYR A 185 6.68 -12.33 0.29
CA TYR A 185 7.48 -11.98 -0.88
C TYR A 185 8.50 -10.86 -0.71
N PHE A 186 8.47 -10.06 0.37
CA PHE A 186 9.34 -8.89 0.48
C PHE A 186 10.83 -9.25 0.40
N VAL A 187 11.63 -8.29 0.00
CA VAL A 187 13.09 -8.39 -0.05
C VAL A 187 13.74 -7.18 0.64
N TYR A 188 14.94 -7.37 1.17
CA TYR A 188 15.73 -6.24 1.64
C TYR A 188 16.32 -5.43 0.48
N PRO A 189 16.62 -4.14 0.69
CA PRO A 189 17.10 -3.22 -0.35
C PRO A 189 18.27 -3.71 -1.22
N PRO A 190 19.23 -4.52 -0.73
CA PRO A 190 20.32 -5.06 -1.57
C PRO A 190 19.85 -5.90 -2.75
N VAL A 191 18.70 -6.59 -2.63
CA VAL A 191 18.15 -7.39 -3.74
C VAL A 191 17.65 -6.48 -4.86
N ILE A 192 16.95 -5.39 -4.52
CA ILE A 192 16.49 -4.38 -5.49
C ILE A 192 17.69 -3.66 -6.08
N LEU A 193 18.63 -3.22 -5.24
CA LEU A 193 19.84 -2.49 -5.66
C LEU A 193 20.67 -3.28 -6.69
N LYS A 194 20.76 -4.60 -6.53
CA LYS A 194 21.43 -5.48 -7.51
C LYS A 194 20.85 -5.30 -8.91
N TRP A 195 19.52 -5.29 -9.03
CA TRP A 195 18.86 -5.20 -10.33
C TRP A 195 18.82 -3.78 -10.87
N VAL A 196 18.69 -2.78 -10.01
CA VAL A 196 18.85 -1.36 -10.40
C VAL A 196 20.26 -1.13 -10.98
N ASN A 197 21.31 -1.58 -10.29
CA ASN A 197 22.68 -1.45 -10.78
C ASN A 197 22.90 -2.21 -12.09
N HIS A 198 22.27 -3.38 -12.27
CA HIS A 198 22.33 -4.11 -13.53
C HIS A 198 21.72 -3.30 -14.69
N LEU A 199 20.55 -2.70 -14.51
CA LEU A 199 19.91 -1.86 -15.53
C LEU A 199 20.71 -0.59 -15.82
N GLN A 200 21.28 0.05 -14.78
CA GLN A 200 22.18 1.20 -14.97
C GLN A 200 23.43 0.82 -15.79
N ALA A 201 24.02 -0.35 -15.53
CA ALA A 201 25.13 -0.86 -16.33
C ALA A 201 24.77 -1.12 -17.79
N LEU A 202 23.54 -1.61 -18.07
CA LEU A 202 23.05 -1.75 -19.46
C LEU A 202 22.87 -0.39 -20.15
N LYS A 203 22.48 0.66 -19.42
CA LYS A 203 22.45 2.03 -19.95
C LYS A 203 23.87 2.52 -20.28
N GLU A 204 24.83 2.30 -19.39
CA GLU A 204 26.24 2.68 -19.60
C GLU A 204 26.88 1.94 -20.78
N SER A 205 26.54 0.66 -21.02
CA SER A 205 27.04 -0.13 -22.14
C SER A 205 26.34 0.17 -23.47
N GLY A 206 25.19 0.86 -23.44
CA GLY A 206 24.34 1.12 -24.61
C GLY A 206 23.46 -0.07 -25.00
N GLU A 207 23.32 -1.08 -24.14
CA GLU A 207 22.39 -2.19 -24.33
C GLU A 207 20.95 -1.83 -23.94
N LEU A 208 20.77 -0.77 -23.16
CA LEU A 208 19.50 -0.12 -22.84
C LEU A 208 19.62 1.38 -23.13
N ASP A 209 18.54 2.00 -23.64
CA ASP A 209 18.55 3.45 -23.92
C ASP A 209 18.88 4.24 -22.63
N PRO A 210 19.89 5.14 -22.62
CA PRO A 210 20.27 5.92 -21.47
C PRO A 210 19.17 6.88 -20.97
N GLU A 211 18.21 7.25 -21.81
CA GLU A 211 17.08 8.13 -21.48
C GLU A 211 15.96 7.41 -20.67
N ILE A 212 15.98 6.08 -20.58
CA ILE A 212 15.05 5.33 -19.74
C ILE A 212 15.40 5.54 -18.27
N TRP A 213 14.42 5.97 -17.47
CA TRP A 213 14.58 6.14 -16.03
C TRP A 213 14.38 4.81 -15.29
N ILE A 214 15.24 4.55 -14.32
CA ILE A 214 15.20 3.36 -13.47
C ILE A 214 14.80 3.77 -12.06
N THR A 215 13.82 3.05 -11.48
CA THR A 215 13.37 3.26 -10.10
C THR A 215 13.04 1.93 -9.42
N SER A 216 12.66 1.97 -8.16
CA SER A 216 11.80 1.01 -7.48
C SER A 216 10.52 1.73 -7.09
N SER A 217 9.37 1.05 -7.05
CA SER A 217 8.10 1.67 -6.70
C SER A 217 7.57 1.01 -5.42
N ASP A 218 7.58 1.77 -4.32
CA ASP A 218 7.39 1.19 -2.99
C ASP A 218 6.69 2.16 -2.02
N ASN A 219 6.21 1.64 -0.91
CA ASN A 219 5.55 2.40 0.13
C ASN A 219 6.47 3.49 0.71
N TYR A 220 5.89 4.60 1.15
CA TYR A 220 6.63 5.73 1.73
C TYR A 220 7.49 5.32 2.93
N GLU A 221 7.02 4.35 3.75
CA GLU A 221 7.83 3.82 4.87
C GLU A 221 9.08 3.11 4.39
N SER A 222 8.96 2.27 3.36
CA SER A 222 10.08 1.54 2.76
C SER A 222 11.15 2.48 2.19
N TRP A 223 10.74 3.67 1.73
CA TRP A 223 11.64 4.75 1.33
C TRP A 223 12.15 5.60 2.51
N GLY A 224 11.93 5.16 3.76
CA GLY A 224 12.44 5.80 4.97
C GLY A 224 11.61 6.98 5.47
N GLY A 225 10.43 7.24 4.88
CA GLY A 225 9.52 8.31 5.31
C GLY A 225 8.74 8.01 6.59
N GLY A 226 8.66 6.74 6.98
CA GLY A 226 7.93 6.29 8.17
C GLY A 226 8.87 5.70 9.22
N ASN A 227 8.63 4.41 9.56
CA ASN A 227 9.34 3.72 10.63
C ASN A 227 10.87 3.72 10.39
N PRO A 228 11.68 4.15 11.40
CA PRO A 228 13.15 4.18 11.29
C PRO A 228 13.80 2.82 10.97
N VAL A 229 13.12 1.69 11.18
CA VAL A 229 13.65 0.36 10.84
C VAL A 229 14.04 0.23 9.38
N TYR A 230 13.38 0.96 8.48
CA TYR A 230 13.70 0.98 7.06
C TYR A 230 14.96 1.79 6.72
N ARG A 231 15.38 2.70 7.60
CA ARG A 231 16.51 3.62 7.37
C ARG A 231 17.84 2.90 7.56
N SER A 232 18.40 2.40 6.45
CA SER A 232 19.65 1.65 6.43
C SER A 232 20.65 2.22 5.43
N GLU A 233 21.93 1.81 5.54
CA GLU A 233 22.95 2.13 4.53
C GLU A 233 22.60 1.53 3.17
N ASP A 234 21.98 0.36 3.15
CA ASP A 234 21.56 -0.32 1.93
C ASP A 234 20.41 0.43 1.24
N LEU A 235 19.43 0.94 1.99
CA LEU A 235 18.40 1.83 1.44
C LEU A 235 19.02 3.11 0.87
N THR A 236 19.95 3.72 1.60
CA THR A 236 20.66 4.91 1.13
C THR A 236 21.39 4.64 -0.19
N ALA A 237 22.05 3.48 -0.32
CA ALA A 237 22.71 3.09 -1.56
C ALA A 237 21.71 2.90 -2.71
N LEU A 238 20.54 2.31 -2.45
CA LEU A 238 19.46 2.18 -3.42
C LEU A 238 18.93 3.55 -3.87
N MET A 239 18.68 4.47 -2.92
CA MET A 239 18.22 5.83 -3.22
C MET A 239 19.22 6.60 -4.09
N HIS A 240 20.52 6.34 -3.95
CA HIS A 240 21.56 6.90 -4.84
C HIS A 240 21.57 6.25 -6.23
N ALA A 241 21.21 4.99 -6.36
CA ALA A 241 21.32 4.24 -7.62
C ALA A 241 20.16 4.47 -8.59
N VAL A 242 18.95 4.73 -8.09
CA VAL A 242 17.77 5.00 -8.92
C VAL A 242 17.82 6.38 -9.58
N ASP A 243 17.11 6.58 -10.70
CA ASP A 243 17.01 7.90 -11.34
C ASP A 243 16.01 8.81 -10.64
N PHE A 244 14.96 8.26 -10.04
CA PHE A 244 13.95 8.95 -9.23
C PHE A 244 13.37 8.01 -8.17
N LEU A 245 12.69 8.56 -7.16
CA LEU A 245 11.97 7.80 -6.14
C LEU A 245 10.49 7.70 -6.53
N SER A 246 9.95 6.49 -6.59
CA SER A 246 8.54 6.22 -6.85
C SER A 246 7.86 5.77 -5.56
N VAL A 247 7.03 6.65 -4.98
CA VAL A 247 6.50 6.53 -3.62
C VAL A 247 5.03 6.20 -3.64
N HIS A 248 4.60 5.22 -2.84
CA HIS A 248 3.18 4.92 -2.63
C HIS A 248 2.68 5.57 -1.35
N THR A 249 1.48 6.15 -1.43
CA THR A 249 0.78 6.74 -0.29
C THR A 249 -0.67 6.29 -0.30
N TYR A 250 -1.19 5.72 0.80
CA TYR A 250 -2.56 5.20 0.82
C TYR A 250 -3.40 5.69 2.00
N PRO A 251 -3.82 6.96 2.00
CA PRO A 251 -4.78 7.44 3.00
C PRO A 251 -6.06 6.61 3.08
N PHE A 252 -6.48 6.00 1.97
CA PHE A 252 -7.65 5.13 1.98
C PHE A 252 -7.51 4.01 3.02
N HIS A 253 -6.42 3.25 2.98
CA HIS A 253 -6.16 2.17 3.93
C HIS A 253 -6.00 2.72 5.35
N ASP A 254 -5.28 3.82 5.49
CA ASP A 254 -5.05 4.47 6.78
C ASP A 254 -6.31 5.09 7.40
N SER A 255 -7.40 5.27 6.63
CA SER A 255 -8.69 5.64 7.21
C SER A 255 -9.22 4.62 8.23
N PHE A 256 -8.73 3.37 8.14
CA PHE A 256 -9.05 2.27 9.04
C PHE A 256 -7.87 1.87 9.94
N TYR A 257 -6.66 1.69 9.37
CA TYR A 257 -5.49 1.21 10.11
C TYR A 257 -4.81 2.29 10.95
N ASN A 258 -4.71 3.53 10.43
CA ASN A 258 -4.11 4.69 11.10
C ASN A 258 -5.05 5.91 11.08
N PRO A 259 -6.24 5.80 11.71
CA PRO A 259 -7.35 6.74 11.50
C PRO A 259 -7.17 8.10 12.17
N GLU A 260 -5.98 8.47 12.59
CA GLU A 260 -5.75 9.70 13.37
C GLU A 260 -6.06 10.98 12.59
N TYR A 261 -5.88 10.97 11.27
CA TYR A 261 -6.28 12.07 10.39
C TYR A 261 -7.77 12.02 10.00
N TRP A 262 -8.41 10.82 10.08
CA TRP A 262 -9.76 10.52 9.58
C TRP A 262 -10.86 10.96 10.56
N GLY A 263 -12.07 11.17 10.06
CA GLY A 263 -13.28 11.45 10.84
C GLY A 263 -13.65 12.95 10.90
N VAL A 264 -14.93 13.23 11.15
CA VAL A 264 -15.52 14.58 11.28
C VAL A 264 -15.12 15.18 12.63
N LEU A 265 -14.57 16.39 12.64
CA LEU A 265 -14.17 17.09 13.86
C LEU A 265 -15.40 17.70 14.55
N ALA A 266 -15.27 17.99 15.86
CA ALA A 266 -16.39 18.52 16.66
C ALA A 266 -16.97 19.85 16.13
N ASP A 267 -16.14 20.70 15.57
CA ASP A 267 -16.55 21.98 14.96
C ASP A 267 -17.11 21.82 13.53
N GLU A 268 -17.03 20.63 12.95
CA GLU A 268 -17.59 20.29 11.65
C GLU A 268 -18.96 19.59 11.75
N GLU A 269 -19.39 19.16 12.94
CA GLU A 269 -20.60 18.33 13.14
C GLU A 269 -21.91 19.04 12.73
N GLU A 270 -21.94 20.39 12.70
CA GLU A 270 -23.09 21.18 12.27
C GLU A 270 -23.12 21.47 10.74
N LEU A 271 -22.08 21.04 9.99
CA LEU A 271 -22.01 21.21 8.55
C LEU A 271 -22.98 20.24 7.83
N SER A 272 -23.27 20.51 6.57
CA SER A 272 -24.00 19.57 5.73
C SER A 272 -23.21 18.28 5.51
N LYS A 273 -23.88 17.20 5.11
CA LYS A 273 -23.26 15.89 4.80
C LYS A 273 -22.08 16.01 3.82
N THR A 274 -22.26 16.79 2.77
CA THR A 274 -21.23 17.02 1.74
C THR A 274 -20.07 17.83 2.30
N GLU A 275 -20.32 18.92 3.01
CA GLU A 275 -19.26 19.75 3.60
C GLU A 275 -18.44 18.99 4.65
N MET A 276 -19.09 18.18 5.51
CA MET A 276 -18.38 17.28 6.44
C MET A 276 -17.43 16.33 5.67
N THR A 277 -17.96 15.71 4.61
CA THR A 277 -17.18 14.77 3.80
C THR A 277 -15.99 15.45 3.11
N GLU A 278 -16.21 16.64 2.51
CA GLU A 278 -15.16 17.43 1.88
C GLU A 278 -14.06 17.84 2.86
N ALA A 279 -14.43 18.26 4.08
CA ALA A 279 -13.46 18.62 5.12
C ALA A 279 -12.55 17.43 5.47
N VAL A 280 -13.15 16.24 5.65
CA VAL A 280 -12.39 15.00 5.92
C VAL A 280 -11.50 14.64 4.73
N MET A 281 -11.99 14.75 3.48
CA MET A 281 -11.21 14.41 2.29
C MET A 281 -10.03 15.39 2.07
N ARG A 282 -10.17 16.67 2.44
CA ARG A 282 -9.02 17.60 2.43
C ARG A 282 -7.93 17.18 3.44
N ARG A 283 -8.32 16.64 4.61
CA ARG A 283 -7.36 16.07 5.56
C ARG A 283 -6.69 14.80 5.01
N ALA A 284 -7.41 13.98 4.24
CA ALA A 284 -6.82 12.83 3.56
C ALA A 284 -5.72 13.26 2.58
N ILE A 285 -5.92 14.36 1.83
CA ILE A 285 -4.87 14.92 0.97
C ILE A 285 -3.69 15.44 1.79
N THR A 286 -3.94 16.18 2.86
CA THR A 286 -2.87 16.65 3.76
C THR A 286 -2.07 15.48 4.34
N TYR A 287 -2.73 14.37 4.63
CA TYR A 287 -2.09 13.15 5.12
C TYR A 287 -1.21 12.50 4.03
N ALA A 288 -1.72 12.35 2.80
CA ALA A 288 -0.91 11.90 1.66
C ALA A 288 0.33 12.79 1.43
N GLN A 289 0.14 14.11 1.52
CA GLN A 289 1.23 15.09 1.43
C GLN A 289 2.26 14.89 2.55
N SER A 290 1.82 14.58 3.77
CA SER A 290 2.74 14.34 4.88
C SER A 290 3.59 13.09 4.68
N GLN A 291 3.00 12.00 4.16
CA GLN A 291 3.72 10.78 3.80
C GLN A 291 4.76 11.04 2.70
N TYR A 292 4.37 11.75 1.65
CA TYR A 292 5.27 12.16 0.57
C TYR A 292 6.43 13.04 1.10
N ASN A 293 6.10 14.08 1.87
CA ASN A 293 7.09 15.01 2.42
C ASN A 293 8.06 14.32 3.38
N ALA A 294 7.63 13.31 4.11
CA ALA A 294 8.51 12.54 4.99
C ALA A 294 9.63 11.82 4.20
N VAL A 295 9.35 11.35 2.97
CA VAL A 295 10.37 10.79 2.07
C VAL A 295 11.28 11.91 1.53
N VAL A 296 10.72 13.07 1.15
CA VAL A 296 11.50 14.24 0.71
C VAL A 296 12.47 14.69 1.80
N ASP A 297 12.01 14.80 3.03
CA ASP A 297 12.82 15.20 4.19
C ASP A 297 13.94 14.19 4.46
N TYR A 298 13.62 12.89 4.42
CA TYR A 298 14.63 11.85 4.60
C TYR A 298 15.68 11.86 3.49
N ALA A 299 15.28 11.93 2.20
CA ALA A 299 16.20 12.03 1.08
C ALA A 299 17.09 13.28 1.20
N THR A 300 16.49 14.42 1.56
CA THR A 300 17.23 15.68 1.78
C THR A 300 18.25 15.56 2.90
N SER A 301 17.90 14.88 4.00
CA SER A 301 18.82 14.63 5.13
C SER A 301 20.06 13.82 4.74
N LEU A 302 19.94 12.99 3.69
CA LEU A 302 21.03 12.21 3.11
C LEU A 302 21.78 12.96 2.00
N GLY A 303 21.38 14.19 1.67
CA GLY A 303 21.95 14.97 0.56
C GLY A 303 21.55 14.46 -0.83
N ILE A 304 20.47 13.68 -0.92
CA ILE A 304 19.92 13.13 -2.17
C ILE A 304 18.95 14.16 -2.75
N ASN A 305 19.24 14.61 -3.98
CA ASN A 305 18.40 15.57 -4.72
C ASN A 305 17.97 14.93 -6.06
N LYS A 306 16.94 14.08 -5.99
CA LYS A 306 16.35 13.40 -7.15
C LYS A 306 14.87 13.72 -7.24
N PRO A 307 14.25 13.62 -8.43
CA PRO A 307 12.81 13.70 -8.55
C PRO A 307 12.13 12.64 -7.67
N ILE A 308 11.00 13.02 -7.07
CA ILE A 308 10.15 12.11 -6.29
C ILE A 308 8.76 12.21 -6.86
N HIS A 309 8.19 11.08 -7.24
CA HIS A 309 6.85 10.99 -7.84
C HIS A 309 5.98 10.01 -7.07
N ILE A 310 4.67 10.16 -7.14
CA ILE A 310 3.72 9.22 -6.55
C ILE A 310 3.53 8.07 -7.54
N GLY A 311 4.14 6.93 -7.22
CA GLY A 311 4.09 5.72 -8.03
C GLY A 311 2.77 4.98 -7.91
N GLU A 312 2.07 5.15 -6.76
CA GLU A 312 0.76 4.55 -6.57
C GLU A 312 0.00 5.23 -5.43
N THR A 313 -1.27 5.49 -5.65
CA THR A 313 -2.27 5.85 -4.64
C THR A 313 -3.66 5.80 -5.26
N GLY A 314 -4.70 5.58 -4.46
CA GLY A 314 -6.05 5.50 -4.96
C GLY A 314 -7.11 5.49 -3.88
N TRP A 315 -8.36 5.36 -4.30
CA TRP A 315 -9.51 5.33 -3.41
C TRP A 315 -10.55 4.34 -3.89
N ALA A 316 -10.84 3.29 -3.10
CA ALA A 316 -11.85 2.31 -3.46
C ALA A 316 -13.27 2.81 -3.21
N THR A 317 -14.22 2.29 -3.99
CA THR A 317 -15.64 2.73 -3.94
C THR A 317 -16.56 1.75 -3.24
N THR A 318 -16.09 0.56 -2.94
CA THR A 318 -16.86 -0.51 -2.28
C THR A 318 -15.97 -1.23 -1.29
N ASP A 319 -16.52 -1.56 -0.14
CA ASP A 319 -15.94 -2.48 0.83
C ASP A 319 -17.03 -3.02 1.75
N GLY A 320 -16.98 -4.33 2.02
CA GLY A 320 -17.97 -4.99 2.88
C GLY A 320 -17.71 -4.88 4.37
N ALA A 321 -16.50 -4.50 4.79
CA ALA A 321 -16.06 -4.58 6.19
C ALA A 321 -15.30 -3.33 6.67
N ALA A 322 -14.01 -3.21 6.34
CA ALA A 322 -13.11 -2.22 6.95
C ALA A 322 -13.45 -0.77 6.55
N TYR A 323 -13.84 -0.54 5.30
CA TYR A 323 -14.07 0.79 4.74
C TYR A 323 -15.54 1.08 4.43
N GLY A 324 -16.41 0.12 4.71
CA GLY A 324 -17.86 0.23 4.56
C GLY A 324 -18.55 0.81 5.78
N ILE A 325 -19.88 0.55 5.88
CA ILE A 325 -20.75 1.13 6.91
C ILE A 325 -20.37 0.72 8.34
N GLY A 326 -19.79 -0.47 8.50
CA GLY A 326 -19.32 -1.00 9.80
C GLY A 326 -17.92 -0.58 10.18
N GLY A 327 -17.18 0.07 9.28
CA GLY A 327 -15.79 0.49 9.46
C GLY A 327 -15.58 1.99 9.36
N SER A 328 -14.56 2.40 8.61
CA SER A 328 -14.19 3.81 8.45
C SER A 328 -15.16 4.62 7.58
N LYS A 329 -16.07 3.98 6.85
CA LYS A 329 -16.99 4.61 5.89
C LYS A 329 -16.27 5.40 4.79
N ALA A 330 -15.07 4.95 4.43
CA ALA A 330 -14.25 5.61 3.40
C ALA A 330 -14.71 5.25 1.98
N ALA A 331 -15.22 4.02 1.76
CA ALA A 331 -15.47 3.49 0.43
C ALA A 331 -16.80 3.99 -0.18
N ASP A 332 -16.76 4.98 -1.05
CA ASP A 332 -17.83 5.38 -1.97
C ASP A 332 -17.31 6.26 -3.12
N GLU A 333 -18.11 6.41 -4.19
CA GLU A 333 -17.72 7.16 -5.38
C GLU A 333 -17.59 8.68 -5.16
N TYR A 334 -18.31 9.26 -4.20
CA TYR A 334 -18.18 10.68 -3.89
C TYR A 334 -16.80 11.00 -3.32
N LYS A 335 -16.33 10.18 -2.38
CA LYS A 335 -14.98 10.34 -1.80
C LYS A 335 -13.89 9.99 -2.82
N GLN A 336 -14.11 8.98 -3.69
CA GLN A 336 -13.19 8.70 -4.77
C GLN A 336 -12.99 9.91 -5.68
N LYS A 337 -14.08 10.61 -6.10
CA LYS A 337 -13.99 11.83 -6.89
C LYS A 337 -13.22 12.93 -6.15
N LEU A 338 -13.56 13.21 -4.90
CA LEU A 338 -12.89 14.24 -4.12
C LEU A 338 -11.39 13.94 -3.95
N PHE A 339 -11.04 12.67 -3.70
CA PHE A 339 -9.64 12.26 -3.57
C PHE A 339 -8.90 12.40 -4.91
N HIS A 340 -9.50 11.91 -5.99
CA HIS A 340 -8.93 12.00 -7.34
C HIS A 340 -8.66 13.45 -7.73
N ASP A 341 -9.66 14.32 -7.61
CA ASP A 341 -9.58 15.71 -8.07
C ASP A 341 -8.57 16.51 -7.23
N TYR A 342 -8.71 16.48 -5.90
CA TYR A 342 -7.81 17.24 -5.00
C TYR A 342 -6.34 16.76 -5.10
N LEU A 343 -6.14 15.45 -5.29
CA LEU A 343 -4.80 14.92 -5.41
C LEU A 343 -4.16 15.31 -6.76
N ARG A 344 -4.94 15.26 -7.86
CA ARG A 344 -4.51 15.74 -9.18
C ARG A 344 -4.16 17.22 -9.16
N ASP A 345 -4.99 18.05 -8.54
CA ASP A 345 -4.72 19.48 -8.42
C ASP A 345 -3.37 19.73 -7.73
N TRP A 346 -3.17 19.12 -6.55
CA TRP A 346 -1.90 19.25 -5.84
C TRP A 346 -0.69 18.75 -6.65
N THR A 347 -0.77 17.56 -7.23
CA THR A 347 0.37 16.97 -7.93
C THR A 347 0.71 17.72 -9.22
N ASN A 348 -0.28 18.23 -9.93
CA ASN A 348 -0.09 19.07 -11.11
C ASN A 348 0.59 20.40 -10.74
N GLU A 349 0.16 21.05 -9.65
CA GLU A 349 0.79 22.29 -9.16
C GLU A 349 2.24 22.07 -8.71
N ALA A 350 2.50 20.92 -8.06
CA ALA A 350 3.81 20.58 -7.52
C ALA A 350 4.78 20.00 -8.57
N GLY A 351 4.33 19.71 -9.80
CA GLY A 351 5.16 19.05 -10.82
C GLY A 351 5.49 17.60 -10.47
N ILE A 352 4.52 16.87 -9.91
CA ILE A 352 4.64 15.47 -9.48
C ILE A 352 3.81 14.60 -10.42
N SER A 353 4.40 13.56 -11.03
CA SER A 353 3.60 12.51 -11.68
C SER A 353 2.83 11.73 -10.65
N LEU A 354 1.54 11.52 -10.92
CA LEU A 354 0.63 10.75 -10.09
C LEU A 354 0.11 9.54 -10.86
N PHE A 355 0.61 8.36 -10.55
CA PHE A 355 0.05 7.10 -11.02
C PHE A 355 -1.15 6.73 -10.14
N TYR A 356 -2.32 7.26 -10.52
CA TYR A 356 -3.55 6.97 -9.78
C TYR A 356 -3.95 5.50 -9.94
N PHE A 357 -4.24 4.83 -8.84
CA PHE A 357 -4.67 3.46 -8.77
C PHE A 357 -6.17 3.38 -8.59
N GLU A 358 -6.97 2.94 -9.60
CA GLU A 358 -6.51 2.48 -10.90
C GLU A 358 -7.53 2.78 -12.00
N ALA A 359 -7.24 2.45 -13.26
CA ALA A 359 -8.10 2.75 -14.39
C ALA A 359 -9.45 2.02 -14.36
N PHE A 360 -9.41 0.70 -14.18
CA PHE A 360 -10.57 -0.20 -14.22
C PHE A 360 -10.59 -1.08 -12.99
N ASP A 361 -11.79 -1.44 -12.51
CA ASP A 361 -11.94 -2.46 -11.48
C ASP A 361 -11.37 -3.81 -11.94
N GLU A 362 -10.69 -4.54 -11.04
CA GLU A 362 -10.07 -5.83 -11.32
C GLU A 362 -10.48 -6.90 -10.31
N ARG A 363 -11.19 -7.93 -10.76
CA ARG A 363 -11.79 -8.97 -9.91
C ARG A 363 -10.80 -9.96 -9.31
N TRP A 364 -9.62 -10.10 -9.90
CA TRP A 364 -8.63 -11.10 -9.46
C TRP A 364 -7.95 -10.73 -8.15
N LYS A 365 -7.93 -9.46 -7.78
CA LYS A 365 -7.20 -8.94 -6.60
C LYS A 365 -7.77 -9.49 -5.29
N GLN A 366 -9.10 -9.64 -5.21
CA GLN A 366 -9.80 -10.32 -4.14
C GLN A 366 -10.89 -11.21 -4.73
N ALA A 367 -10.48 -12.24 -5.47
CA ALA A 367 -11.40 -13.11 -6.23
C ALA A 367 -12.46 -13.79 -5.33
N ASP A 368 -12.08 -14.18 -4.13
CA ASP A 368 -12.95 -14.83 -3.15
C ASP A 368 -13.80 -13.84 -2.32
N SER A 369 -13.54 -12.54 -2.45
CA SER A 369 -14.25 -11.47 -1.76
C SER A 369 -14.77 -10.40 -2.73
N PRO A 370 -15.88 -10.64 -3.44
CA PRO A 370 -16.38 -9.74 -4.49
C PRO A 370 -16.70 -8.31 -4.02
N GLN A 371 -16.89 -8.10 -2.71
CA GLN A 371 -17.14 -6.80 -2.10
C GLN A 371 -15.89 -6.22 -1.41
N GLY A 372 -14.73 -6.84 -1.58
CA GLY A 372 -13.48 -6.36 -1.02
C GLY A 372 -12.97 -5.13 -1.77
N SER A 373 -12.31 -4.23 -1.06
CA SER A 373 -11.84 -2.94 -1.59
C SER A 373 -10.91 -3.07 -2.79
N GLU A 374 -10.04 -4.10 -2.79
CA GLU A 374 -9.04 -4.29 -3.84
C GLU A 374 -9.64 -4.49 -5.24
N ASN A 375 -10.89 -4.96 -5.32
CA ASN A 375 -11.60 -5.13 -6.58
C ASN A 375 -12.24 -3.82 -7.11
N HIS A 376 -12.23 -2.72 -6.34
CA HIS A 376 -13.08 -1.55 -6.59
C HIS A 376 -12.35 -0.21 -6.61
N PHE A 377 -11.04 -0.20 -6.81
CA PHE A 377 -10.25 1.02 -6.95
C PHE A 377 -10.40 1.70 -8.32
N GLY A 378 -10.82 0.98 -9.36
CA GLY A 378 -10.96 1.49 -10.71
C GLY A 378 -11.85 2.75 -10.79
N LEU A 379 -11.59 3.60 -11.77
CA LEU A 379 -12.46 4.72 -12.14
C LEU A 379 -13.61 4.28 -13.06
N ILE A 380 -13.48 3.11 -13.67
CA ILE A 380 -14.50 2.47 -14.51
C ILE A 380 -14.69 1.04 -14.02
N ARG A 381 -15.96 0.65 -13.82
CA ARG A 381 -16.32 -0.71 -13.39
C ARG A 381 -16.22 -1.72 -14.53
N LEU A 382 -16.16 -3.00 -14.19
CA LEU A 382 -16.12 -4.09 -15.17
C LEU A 382 -17.38 -4.20 -16.04
N ASN A 383 -18.51 -3.68 -15.58
CA ASN A 383 -19.75 -3.58 -16.36
C ASN A 383 -19.84 -2.29 -17.18
N ASN A 384 -18.71 -1.60 -17.42
CA ASN A 384 -18.57 -0.36 -18.19
C ASN A 384 -19.25 0.87 -17.55
N GLU A 385 -19.59 0.83 -16.28
CA GLU A 385 -20.05 2.01 -15.54
C GLU A 385 -18.86 2.92 -15.22
N VAL A 386 -18.93 4.14 -15.74
CA VAL A 386 -18.01 5.25 -15.46
C VAL A 386 -18.41 5.82 -14.09
N LYS A 387 -17.49 5.75 -13.11
CA LYS A 387 -17.73 6.25 -11.77
C LYS A 387 -17.71 7.77 -11.71
N TYR A 388 -18.22 8.33 -10.63
CA TYR A 388 -18.47 9.77 -10.47
C TYR A 388 -17.25 10.66 -10.73
N ALA A 389 -16.06 10.17 -10.47
CA ALA A 389 -14.81 10.89 -10.73
C ALA A 389 -14.62 11.31 -12.21
N LEU A 390 -15.27 10.60 -13.16
CA LEU A 390 -15.15 10.85 -14.59
C LEU A 390 -16.47 11.32 -15.25
N TRP A 391 -17.45 11.74 -14.47
CA TRP A 391 -18.73 12.17 -15.06
C TRP A 391 -18.62 13.49 -15.84
N ASP A 392 -17.69 14.36 -15.46
CA ASP A 392 -17.46 15.62 -16.17
C ASP A 392 -16.90 15.35 -17.57
N GLU A 393 -15.95 14.42 -17.72
CA GLU A 393 -15.41 13.95 -18.99
C GLU A 393 -16.48 13.22 -19.83
N PHE A 394 -17.32 12.43 -19.16
CA PHE A 394 -18.42 11.75 -19.82
C PHE A 394 -19.43 12.76 -20.40
N ASP A 395 -19.82 13.79 -19.66
CA ASP A 395 -20.74 14.82 -20.11
C ASP A 395 -20.13 15.73 -21.18
N ALA A 396 -18.80 15.86 -21.19
CA ALA A 396 -18.07 16.55 -22.27
C ALA A 396 -17.98 15.72 -23.56
N GLY A 397 -18.48 14.46 -23.56
CA GLY A 397 -18.47 13.58 -24.73
C GLY A 397 -17.13 12.87 -24.96
N ALA A 398 -16.22 12.84 -23.99
CA ALA A 398 -14.90 12.23 -24.14
C ALA A 398 -14.96 10.73 -24.52
N PHE A 399 -16.03 10.05 -24.11
CA PHE A 399 -16.20 8.62 -24.35
C PHE A 399 -17.15 8.29 -25.53
N ASP A 400 -17.56 9.30 -26.31
CA ASP A 400 -18.49 9.09 -27.43
C ASP A 400 -17.91 8.12 -28.48
N GLY A 401 -18.65 7.04 -28.73
CA GLY A 401 -18.26 6.00 -29.69
C GLY A 401 -17.21 5.01 -29.20
N LEU A 402 -16.71 5.17 -27.97
CA LEU A 402 -15.80 4.20 -27.34
C LEU A 402 -16.59 3.06 -26.71
N THR A 403 -15.98 1.87 -26.77
CA THR A 403 -16.53 0.64 -26.18
C THR A 403 -15.48 -0.06 -25.34
N ARG A 404 -15.93 -0.88 -24.39
CA ARG A 404 -15.12 -1.86 -23.70
C ARG A 404 -15.81 -3.22 -23.76
N ASP A 405 -15.11 -4.24 -24.25
CA ASP A 405 -15.67 -5.54 -24.63
C ASP A 405 -16.87 -5.40 -25.59
N GLY A 406 -16.78 -4.42 -26.52
CA GLY A 406 -17.81 -4.13 -27.50
C GLY A 406 -19.09 -3.50 -26.96
N GLN A 407 -19.11 -3.11 -25.67
CA GLN A 407 -20.26 -2.45 -25.05
C GLN A 407 -19.93 -0.96 -24.75
N PRO A 408 -20.90 -0.04 -24.92
CA PRO A 408 -20.69 1.37 -24.63
C PRO A 408 -20.47 1.60 -23.13
N LEU A 409 -19.75 2.69 -22.83
CA LEU A 409 -19.63 3.20 -21.47
C LEU A 409 -20.92 3.91 -21.04
N VAL A 410 -21.29 3.81 -19.76
CA VAL A 410 -22.46 4.47 -19.17
C VAL A 410 -22.11 5.02 -17.79
N LYS A 411 -22.80 6.05 -17.33
CA LYS A 411 -22.59 6.57 -15.96
C LYS A 411 -23.08 5.59 -14.91
N SER A 412 -22.33 5.45 -13.82
CA SER A 412 -22.82 4.80 -12.58
C SER A 412 -24.09 5.52 -12.09
N PHE A 413 -24.86 4.87 -11.24
CA PHE A 413 -26.15 5.38 -10.76
C PHE A 413 -27.11 5.84 -11.88
N SER A 414 -26.93 5.36 -13.12
CA SER A 414 -27.68 5.84 -14.30
C SER A 414 -27.61 7.36 -14.51
N GLY A 415 -26.55 8.00 -14.02
CA GLY A 415 -26.35 9.45 -14.07
C GLY A 415 -27.17 10.26 -13.04
N ASP A 416 -27.79 9.60 -12.06
CA ASP A 416 -28.53 10.27 -10.98
C ASP A 416 -27.58 10.67 -9.83
N GLU A 417 -27.12 11.92 -9.87
CA GLU A 417 -26.24 12.50 -8.85
C GLU A 417 -26.90 12.56 -7.47
N THR A 418 -28.23 12.76 -7.42
CA THR A 418 -28.95 12.79 -6.13
C THR A 418 -28.93 11.41 -5.47
N ALA A 419 -29.11 10.34 -6.26
CA ALA A 419 -28.99 8.97 -5.76
C ALA A 419 -27.57 8.67 -5.27
N LEU A 420 -26.55 9.09 -6.01
CA LEU A 420 -25.13 8.94 -5.66
C LEU A 420 -24.81 9.62 -4.32
N LEU A 421 -25.14 10.91 -4.18
CA LEU A 421 -24.88 11.69 -2.97
C LEU A 421 -25.69 11.18 -1.76
N THR A 422 -26.87 10.58 -2.01
CA THR A 422 -27.66 9.92 -0.96
C THR A 422 -26.96 8.66 -0.47
N ALA A 423 -26.39 7.87 -1.38
CA ALA A 423 -25.68 6.64 -1.06
C ALA A 423 -24.31 6.90 -0.40
N ALA A 424 -23.66 8.03 -0.66
CA ALA A 424 -22.40 8.39 -0.06
C ALA A 424 -22.49 8.39 1.48
N MET A 425 -21.49 7.83 2.16
CA MET A 425 -21.46 7.73 3.62
C MET A 425 -20.74 8.93 4.23
N VAL A 426 -21.32 9.54 5.27
CA VAL A 426 -20.59 10.52 6.09
C VAL A 426 -19.52 9.76 6.89
N PRO A 427 -18.24 10.21 6.87
CA PRO A 427 -17.22 9.64 7.74
C PRO A 427 -17.67 9.68 9.21
N PRO A 428 -17.20 8.77 10.06
CA PRO A 428 -17.59 8.77 11.47
C PRO A 428 -17.13 10.04 12.16
N PHE A 429 -17.85 10.46 13.21
CA PHE A 429 -17.41 11.59 14.03
C PHE A 429 -16.14 11.23 14.79
N LYS A 430 -15.18 12.14 14.82
CA LYS A 430 -13.88 11.96 15.47
C LYS A 430 -14.03 11.58 16.94
N SER A 431 -15.02 12.15 17.61
CA SER A 431 -15.38 11.79 18.99
C SER A 431 -15.81 10.33 19.17
N GLN A 432 -16.35 9.70 18.11
CA GLN A 432 -16.73 8.30 18.10
C GLN A 432 -15.59 7.35 17.68
N MET A 433 -14.60 7.91 16.98
CA MET A 433 -13.41 7.21 16.52
C MET A 433 -12.25 7.32 17.51
N ALA A 434 -12.44 7.95 18.67
CA ALA A 434 -11.37 8.17 19.62
C ALA A 434 -10.49 6.93 19.69
N VAL A 435 -9.22 7.08 19.32
CA VAL A 435 -8.23 6.01 19.42
C VAL A 435 -8.35 5.47 20.83
N ARG A 436 -8.80 4.23 20.93
CA ARG A 436 -9.12 3.60 22.19
C ARG A 436 -7.79 3.34 22.88
N ARG A 437 -7.36 4.30 23.67
CA ARG A 437 -6.14 4.23 24.46
C ARG A 437 -6.51 4.11 25.93
N LEU A 438 -6.01 3.09 26.56
CA LEU A 438 -5.96 3.06 28.02
C LEU A 438 -4.93 4.10 28.43
N ALA A 439 -5.37 5.13 29.16
CA ALA A 439 -4.45 6.16 29.63
C ALA A 439 -3.39 5.55 30.55
N SER A 440 -2.12 5.89 30.33
CA SER A 440 -1.07 5.58 31.29
C SER A 440 -1.32 6.38 32.56
N SER A 441 -1.30 5.72 33.69
CA SER A 441 -1.37 6.35 35.01
C SER A 441 0.00 6.62 35.62
N ASN A 442 1.10 6.16 35.02
CA ASN A 442 2.45 6.37 35.49
C ASN A 442 3.27 7.27 34.54
N LYS A 443 3.22 8.58 34.80
CA LYS A 443 4.00 9.57 34.03
C LYS A 443 5.44 9.74 34.54
N ALA A 444 5.84 9.00 35.59
CA ALA A 444 7.15 9.16 36.21
C ALA A 444 8.21 8.22 35.62
N ARG A 445 7.81 7.20 34.84
CA ARG A 445 8.70 6.21 34.25
C ARG A 445 8.65 6.29 32.73
N SER A 446 9.79 6.13 32.07
CA SER A 446 9.89 6.04 30.60
C SER A 446 9.89 4.59 30.15
N ALA A 447 9.40 4.36 28.92
CA ALA A 447 9.52 3.05 28.28
C ALA A 447 11.00 2.63 28.18
N GLY A 448 11.26 1.31 28.32
CA GLY A 448 12.62 0.76 28.39
C GLY A 448 13.30 0.88 29.75
N GLU A 449 12.75 1.64 30.73
CA GLU A 449 13.25 1.62 32.08
C GLU A 449 12.76 0.38 32.85
N PRO A 450 13.65 -0.37 33.57
CA PRO A 450 13.25 -1.57 34.29
C PRO A 450 12.13 -1.32 35.30
N VAL A 451 11.10 -2.18 35.26
CA VAL A 451 10.07 -2.19 36.29
C VAL A 451 10.63 -2.78 37.59
N THR A 452 10.65 -1.99 38.67
CA THR A 452 11.21 -2.36 39.94
C THR A 452 10.17 -2.85 40.96
N GLU A 453 8.90 -2.55 40.71
CA GLU A 453 7.76 -2.93 41.53
C GLU A 453 7.45 -4.43 41.41
N SER A 454 6.72 -4.99 42.38
CA SER A 454 6.34 -6.41 42.40
C SER A 454 5.12 -6.71 41.56
N THR A 455 4.36 -5.68 41.14
CA THR A 455 3.15 -5.81 40.34
C THR A 455 3.14 -4.75 39.22
N TYR A 456 2.93 -5.19 37.95
CA TYR A 456 2.73 -4.31 36.80
C TYR A 456 1.28 -4.46 36.33
N ILE A 457 0.49 -3.40 36.45
CA ILE A 457 -0.96 -3.41 36.22
C ILE A 457 -1.28 -2.87 34.84
N VAL A 458 -1.82 -3.71 33.97
CA VAL A 458 -2.25 -3.34 32.60
C VAL A 458 -3.64 -2.73 32.63
N SER A 459 -4.61 -3.43 33.27
CA SER A 459 -6.00 -2.95 33.40
C SER A 459 -6.64 -3.64 34.63
N HIS A 460 -7.29 -2.87 35.49
CA HIS A 460 -7.99 -3.46 36.65
C HIS A 460 -9.13 -2.58 37.16
N GLU A 461 -10.12 -3.20 37.76
CA GLU A 461 -11.21 -2.54 38.47
C GLU A 461 -10.95 -2.51 40.02
N SER A 462 -10.29 -3.54 40.54
CA SER A 462 -10.24 -3.77 41.98
C SER A 462 -8.95 -4.41 42.50
N ILE A 463 -7.81 -4.36 41.76
CA ILE A 463 -6.54 -4.85 42.31
C ILE A 463 -6.04 -3.82 43.29
N THR A 464 -6.23 -4.10 44.58
CA THR A 464 -5.57 -3.37 45.64
C THR A 464 -4.29 -4.14 45.94
N PRO A 465 -3.08 -3.58 45.66
CA PRO A 465 -1.84 -4.19 46.14
C PRO A 465 -1.93 -4.45 47.62
N ASN A 466 -1.52 -5.63 48.07
CA ASN A 466 -1.37 -5.87 49.50
C ASN A 466 -0.45 -4.78 50.07
N ASN A 467 -0.65 -4.35 51.33
CA ASN A 467 0.10 -3.26 51.96
C ASN A 467 1.64 -3.42 51.97
N SER A 468 2.18 -4.54 51.50
CA SER A 468 3.61 -4.84 51.35
C SER A 468 4.10 -4.82 49.89
N ASP A 469 3.19 -4.78 48.90
CA ASP A 469 3.55 -4.88 47.50
C ASP A 469 3.45 -3.52 46.80
N SER A 470 4.51 -3.14 46.11
CA SER A 470 4.50 -1.96 45.26
C SER A 470 3.94 -2.30 43.88
N ALA A 471 3.12 -1.42 43.33
CA ALA A 471 2.52 -1.58 42.01
C ALA A 471 2.88 -0.40 41.10
N THR A 472 3.04 -0.69 39.80
CA THR A 472 3.23 0.31 38.74
C THR A 472 2.30 0.03 37.56
N TYR A 473 2.27 0.95 36.61
CA TYR A 473 1.41 0.93 35.44
C TYR A 473 2.24 1.13 34.16
N PRO A 474 1.69 0.92 32.96
CA PRO A 474 2.37 1.22 31.73
C PRO A 474 2.96 2.63 31.69
N SER A 475 4.19 2.74 31.19
CA SER A 475 4.93 4.00 31.05
C SER A 475 4.33 4.92 29.98
N ALA A 476 3.62 4.35 29.00
CA ALA A 476 2.89 5.05 27.95
C ALA A 476 1.43 4.55 27.87
N ALA A 477 0.60 5.21 27.08
CA ALA A 477 -0.74 4.74 26.79
C ALA A 477 -0.69 3.38 26.08
N LEU A 478 -1.74 2.58 26.25
CA LEU A 478 -1.90 1.31 25.54
C LEU A 478 -2.90 1.51 24.38
N LYS A 479 -2.48 1.25 23.15
CA LYS A 479 -3.35 1.21 21.98
C LYS A 479 -4.12 -0.11 21.98
N LEU A 480 -5.43 -0.05 21.74
CA LEU A 480 -6.23 -1.23 21.44
C LEU A 480 -6.17 -1.45 19.93
N THR A 481 -5.32 -2.36 19.50
CA THR A 481 -4.99 -2.57 18.09
C THR A 481 -5.63 -3.84 17.55
N PRO A 482 -6.63 -3.75 16.65
CA PRO A 482 -7.09 -4.88 15.86
C PRO A 482 -6.11 -5.15 14.73
N TRP A 483 -5.57 -6.37 14.64
CA TRP A 483 -4.64 -6.71 13.57
C TRP A 483 -5.41 -6.91 12.27
N GLU A 484 -5.05 -6.12 11.24
CA GLU A 484 -5.67 -6.14 9.92
C GLU A 484 -7.21 -6.12 9.93
N GLY A 485 -7.82 -5.59 10.99
CA GLY A 485 -9.27 -5.54 11.11
C GLY A 485 -9.97 -6.89 11.25
N THR A 486 -9.24 -7.98 11.51
CA THR A 486 -9.75 -9.34 11.62
C THR A 486 -10.62 -9.59 12.86
N ALA A 487 -10.57 -8.68 13.83
CA ALA A 487 -11.47 -8.64 14.99
C ALA A 487 -11.73 -7.18 15.38
N SER A 488 -12.65 -6.92 16.29
CA SER A 488 -12.76 -5.63 16.97
C SER A 488 -12.29 -5.77 18.42
N ILE A 489 -11.67 -4.72 18.95
CA ILE A 489 -11.26 -4.64 20.35
C ILE A 489 -11.75 -3.33 20.94
N GLU A 490 -12.35 -3.35 22.13
CA GLU A 490 -12.87 -2.17 22.79
C GLU A 490 -12.79 -2.26 24.31
N GLN A 491 -12.69 -1.11 24.96
CA GLN A 491 -12.89 -1.01 26.39
C GLN A 491 -14.36 -0.70 26.70
N LEU A 492 -14.97 -1.57 27.44
CA LEU A 492 -16.30 -1.40 28.04
C LEU A 492 -16.18 -0.68 29.40
N PRO A 493 -17.30 -0.21 30.01
CA PRO A 493 -17.31 0.20 31.41
C PRO A 493 -16.66 -0.84 32.33
N ASP A 494 -16.21 -0.42 33.49
CA ASP A 494 -15.57 -1.26 34.51
C ASP A 494 -14.24 -1.91 34.04
N THR A 495 -13.48 -1.21 33.16
CA THR A 495 -12.17 -1.62 32.64
C THR A 495 -12.14 -2.97 31.90
N VAL A 496 -13.30 -3.45 31.46
CA VAL A 496 -13.41 -4.68 30.67
C VAL A 496 -12.96 -4.43 29.26
N ILE A 497 -12.02 -5.24 28.77
CA ILE A 497 -11.62 -5.27 27.35
C ILE A 497 -12.49 -6.33 26.64
N SER A 498 -13.15 -5.94 25.57
CA SER A 498 -14.03 -6.82 24.79
C SER A 498 -13.46 -7.00 23.39
N VAL A 499 -13.34 -8.24 22.96
CA VAL A 499 -12.93 -8.65 21.62
C VAL A 499 -14.09 -9.35 20.94
N LEU A 500 -14.38 -8.98 19.71
CA LEU A 500 -15.35 -9.66 18.86
C LEU A 500 -14.66 -10.07 17.55
N THR A 501 -14.59 -11.38 17.29
CA THR A 501 -13.95 -11.93 16.10
C THR A 501 -14.80 -11.67 14.84
N ARG A 502 -14.14 -11.56 13.69
CA ARG A 502 -14.80 -11.40 12.40
C ARG A 502 -14.63 -12.66 11.55
N GLU A 503 -15.36 -12.71 10.44
CA GLU A 503 -15.19 -13.76 9.45
C GLU A 503 -13.81 -13.66 8.78
N GLY A 504 -13.10 -14.77 8.68
CA GLY A 504 -11.76 -14.87 8.10
C GLY A 504 -11.04 -16.12 8.57
N ASP A 505 -9.90 -16.42 7.97
CA ASP A 505 -9.07 -17.60 8.29
C ASP A 505 -8.22 -17.41 9.55
N TRP A 506 -8.13 -16.20 10.03
CA TRP A 506 -7.42 -15.84 11.26
C TRP A 506 -7.95 -14.54 11.85
N TRP A 507 -7.61 -14.27 13.10
CA TRP A 507 -7.86 -12.99 13.73
C TRP A 507 -6.80 -12.69 14.81
N GLY A 508 -6.58 -11.40 15.10
CA GLY A 508 -5.69 -10.98 16.16
C GLY A 508 -5.99 -9.57 16.68
N VAL A 509 -5.65 -9.35 17.94
CA VAL A 509 -5.74 -8.05 18.61
C VAL A 509 -4.64 -7.91 19.66
N SER A 510 -4.26 -6.68 19.98
CA SER A 510 -3.31 -6.40 21.06
C SER A 510 -3.64 -5.15 21.88
N LEU A 511 -3.11 -5.11 23.10
CA LEU A 511 -2.85 -3.89 23.85
C LEU A 511 -1.38 -3.55 23.65
N GLU A 512 -1.11 -2.64 22.74
CA GLU A 512 0.22 -2.23 22.32
C GLU A 512 0.67 -0.99 23.08
N LEU A 513 1.91 -0.96 23.55
CA LEU A 513 2.49 0.22 24.17
C LEU A 513 2.72 1.33 23.14
N ASP A 514 2.17 2.52 23.38
CA ASP A 514 2.34 3.69 22.51
C ASP A 514 3.71 4.35 22.76
N ALA A 515 4.78 3.61 22.44
CA ALA A 515 6.17 4.03 22.61
C ALA A 515 7.09 3.33 21.60
N GLU A 516 8.26 3.93 21.34
CA GLU A 516 9.26 3.41 20.39
C GLU A 516 9.96 2.12 20.91
N VAL A 517 10.03 1.95 22.21
CA VAL A 517 10.61 0.78 22.89
C VAL A 517 9.58 0.17 23.82
N GLY A 518 9.65 -1.14 24.05
CA GLY A 518 8.75 -1.84 24.93
C GLY A 518 9.02 -1.58 26.42
N GLU A 519 8.18 -2.17 27.27
CA GLU A 519 8.39 -2.19 28.73
C GLU A 519 9.50 -3.18 29.11
N ASP A 520 10.36 -2.80 30.03
CA ASP A 520 11.31 -3.74 30.63
C ASP A 520 10.66 -4.46 31.83
N LEU A 521 10.11 -5.64 31.56
CA LEU A 521 9.53 -6.58 32.51
C LEU A 521 10.50 -7.73 32.87
N SER A 522 11.81 -7.58 32.69
CA SER A 522 12.82 -8.61 33.01
C SER A 522 12.71 -9.16 34.43
N ALA A 523 12.32 -8.32 35.37
CA ALA A 523 12.14 -8.69 36.76
C ALA A 523 10.97 -9.65 37.03
N PHE A 524 10.08 -9.86 36.04
CA PHE A 524 8.93 -10.77 36.12
C PHE A 524 9.19 -12.14 35.49
N SER A 525 10.41 -12.48 35.13
CA SER A 525 10.75 -13.73 34.45
C SER A 525 10.33 -15.00 35.18
N ALA A 526 10.35 -14.99 36.53
CA ALA A 526 9.87 -16.07 37.38
C ALA A 526 8.44 -15.83 37.92
N GLY A 527 7.76 -14.81 37.40
CA GLY A 527 6.41 -14.41 37.82
C GLY A 527 5.33 -14.97 36.91
N SER A 528 4.16 -14.32 36.94
CA SER A 528 2.99 -14.72 36.19
C SER A 528 2.28 -13.53 35.53
N LEU A 529 1.69 -13.78 34.34
CA LEU A 529 0.62 -12.96 33.76
C LEU A 529 -0.71 -13.44 34.35
N ASN A 530 -1.46 -12.55 34.99
CA ASN A 530 -2.73 -12.84 35.64
C ASN A 530 -3.85 -12.04 34.98
N LEU A 531 -5.03 -12.66 34.82
CA LEU A 531 -6.19 -11.99 34.27
C LEU A 531 -7.49 -12.78 34.55
N GLU A 532 -8.62 -12.13 34.35
CA GLU A 532 -9.91 -12.78 34.31
C GLU A 532 -10.44 -12.79 32.86
N LEU A 533 -10.96 -13.95 32.42
CA LEU A 533 -11.52 -14.16 31.10
C LEU A 533 -12.93 -14.72 31.17
N ARG A 534 -13.77 -14.34 30.22
CA ARG A 534 -15.01 -15.03 29.85
C ARG A 534 -15.25 -14.89 28.36
N GLY A 535 -16.05 -15.79 27.78
CA GLY A 535 -16.44 -15.72 26.37
C GLY A 535 -17.18 -16.95 25.88
N ASP A 536 -17.43 -17.01 24.58
CA ASP A 536 -18.17 -18.09 23.96
C ASP A 536 -17.42 -19.42 24.12
N THR A 537 -18.07 -20.40 24.76
CA THR A 537 -17.49 -21.72 25.02
C THR A 537 -17.04 -22.39 23.72
N GLY A 538 -15.85 -23.01 23.76
CA GLY A 538 -15.27 -23.74 22.63
C GLY A 538 -14.52 -22.87 21.62
N THR A 539 -14.40 -21.55 21.85
CA THR A 539 -13.57 -20.68 21.03
C THR A 539 -12.10 -21.07 21.15
N THR A 540 -11.43 -21.19 20.02
CA THR A 540 -10.00 -21.53 19.95
C THR A 540 -9.16 -20.28 19.73
N PHE A 541 -8.20 -20.00 20.61
CA PHE A 541 -7.29 -18.87 20.50
C PHE A 541 -6.05 -19.04 21.38
N SER A 542 -5.06 -18.19 21.17
CA SER A 542 -3.90 -18.04 22.03
C SER A 542 -3.93 -16.66 22.66
N ILE A 543 -3.49 -16.55 23.93
CA ILE A 543 -3.42 -15.30 24.69
C ILE A 543 -2.12 -15.20 25.48
N GLY A 544 -1.58 -14.00 25.55
CA GLY A 544 -0.38 -13.70 26.33
C GLY A 544 0.16 -12.33 26.00
N PHE A 545 1.47 -12.22 25.81
CA PHE A 545 2.16 -10.96 25.49
C PHE A 545 3.18 -11.15 24.37
N GLN A 546 3.63 -10.06 23.76
CA GLN A 546 4.67 -10.12 22.72
C GLN A 546 5.85 -9.22 23.10
N THR A 547 7.04 -9.67 22.73
CA THR A 547 8.30 -8.93 22.86
C THR A 547 8.88 -8.65 21.49
N GLY A 548 9.72 -7.60 21.39
CA GLY A 548 10.29 -7.21 20.11
C GLY A 548 9.27 -6.54 19.19
N ASN A 549 9.62 -6.40 17.93
CA ASN A 549 8.78 -5.76 16.92
C ASN A 549 8.77 -6.56 15.62
N PHE A 550 7.59 -6.74 15.03
CA PHE A 550 7.42 -7.46 13.77
C PHE A 550 8.32 -6.89 12.65
N LEU A 551 8.39 -5.56 12.53
CA LEU A 551 9.18 -4.89 11.51
C LEU A 551 10.70 -5.03 11.73
N ARG A 552 11.15 -5.21 12.98
CA ARG A 552 12.54 -5.52 13.30
C ARG A 552 12.89 -7.00 13.09
N GLY A 553 11.88 -7.86 12.90
CA GLY A 553 12.04 -9.31 12.76
C GLY A 553 12.43 -10.02 14.05
N ASP A 554 12.28 -9.37 15.21
CA ASP A 554 12.61 -9.92 16.53
C ASP A 554 11.38 -10.14 17.43
N GLN A 555 10.18 -10.09 16.84
CA GLN A 555 8.94 -10.33 17.58
C GLN A 555 8.82 -11.78 18.02
N VAL A 556 8.52 -11.98 19.30
CA VAL A 556 8.30 -13.29 19.91
C VAL A 556 6.95 -13.33 20.61
N ASN A 557 6.16 -14.35 20.28
CA ASN A 557 4.87 -14.65 20.90
C ASN A 557 5.09 -15.47 22.18
N ASN A 558 4.46 -15.06 23.27
CA ASN A 558 4.54 -15.71 24.58
C ASN A 558 3.11 -16.00 25.02
N PHE A 559 2.58 -17.15 24.62
CA PHE A 559 1.15 -17.45 24.63
C PHE A 559 0.79 -18.74 25.36
N ALA A 560 -0.36 -18.71 26.04
CA ALA A 560 -1.12 -19.88 26.47
C ALA A 560 -2.21 -20.21 25.45
N SER A 561 -2.51 -21.50 25.25
CA SER A 561 -3.49 -21.99 24.25
C SER A 561 -4.86 -22.27 24.87
N PHE A 562 -5.92 -21.80 24.19
CA PHE A 562 -7.31 -22.00 24.55
C PHE A 562 -8.05 -22.77 23.43
N GLY A 563 -8.96 -23.63 23.80
CA GLY A 563 -9.82 -24.37 22.90
C GLY A 563 -10.02 -25.84 23.31
N PRO A 564 -10.78 -26.62 22.53
CA PRO A 564 -11.05 -28.04 22.84
C PRO A 564 -9.79 -28.91 23.00
N GLU A 565 -8.72 -28.54 22.27
CA GLU A 565 -7.40 -29.21 22.31
C GLU A 565 -6.31 -28.36 22.96
N GLY A 566 -6.67 -27.17 23.46
CA GLY A 566 -5.74 -26.26 24.16
C GLY A 566 -5.54 -26.63 25.64
N ASP A 567 -4.54 -26.01 26.26
CA ASP A 567 -4.24 -26.20 27.68
C ASP A 567 -5.37 -25.68 28.58
N TYR A 568 -6.16 -24.72 28.06
CA TYR A 568 -7.22 -24.03 28.78
C TYR A 568 -8.52 -23.98 27.95
N GLN A 569 -9.64 -23.77 28.64
CA GLN A 569 -10.94 -23.59 27.99
C GLN A 569 -11.62 -22.32 28.52
N ILE A 570 -12.21 -21.53 27.63
CA ILE A 570 -13.01 -20.36 27.98
C ILE A 570 -14.47 -20.77 28.25
N GLN A 571 -15.14 -20.07 29.17
CA GLN A 571 -16.55 -20.25 29.53
C GLN A 571 -17.28 -18.91 29.54
N GLU A 572 -18.61 -18.94 29.56
CA GLU A 572 -19.45 -17.74 29.61
C GLU A 572 -19.34 -16.95 30.92
N ASP A 573 -19.01 -17.64 32.02
CA ASP A 573 -18.77 -17.04 33.32
C ASP A 573 -17.31 -16.59 33.47
N TRP A 574 -17.06 -15.55 34.28
CA TRP A 574 -15.71 -15.08 34.60
C TRP A 574 -14.88 -16.15 35.29
N GLN A 575 -13.72 -16.41 34.73
CA GLN A 575 -12.72 -17.33 35.25
C GLN A 575 -11.38 -16.60 35.45
N THR A 576 -10.69 -16.90 36.55
CA THR A 576 -9.35 -16.36 36.82
C THR A 576 -8.29 -17.29 36.26
N PHE A 577 -7.32 -16.72 35.57
CA PHE A 577 -6.17 -17.42 35.01
C PHE A 577 -4.87 -16.78 35.53
N SER A 578 -3.87 -17.62 35.73
CA SER A 578 -2.51 -17.23 36.07
C SER A 578 -1.56 -18.07 35.21
N PHE A 579 -0.85 -17.41 34.30
CA PHE A 579 0.09 -18.06 33.39
C PHE A 579 1.52 -17.78 33.89
N PRO A 580 2.25 -18.78 34.43
CA PRO A 580 3.66 -18.60 34.75
C PRO A 580 4.41 -18.19 33.47
N ILE A 581 5.18 -17.09 33.56
CA ILE A 581 5.87 -16.55 32.37
C ILE A 581 6.85 -17.59 31.80
N GLU A 582 7.50 -18.37 32.62
CA GLU A 582 8.40 -19.45 32.20
C GLU A 582 7.71 -20.54 31.37
N THR A 583 6.37 -20.74 31.51
CA THR A 583 5.62 -21.77 30.79
C THR A 583 5.09 -21.27 29.45
N ILE A 584 4.86 -19.98 29.32
CA ILE A 584 4.37 -19.36 28.07
C ILE A 584 5.49 -18.64 27.30
N ASN A 585 6.72 -18.67 27.80
CA ASN A 585 7.86 -17.97 27.23
C ASN A 585 8.38 -18.67 25.96
N GLY A 586 8.11 -18.07 24.81
CA GLY A 586 8.60 -18.51 23.51
C GLY A 586 10.05 -18.09 23.19
N GLY A 587 10.86 -17.73 24.20
CA GLY A 587 12.21 -17.18 24.02
C GLY A 587 12.28 -15.66 24.11
N ALA A 588 11.36 -15.07 24.88
CA ALA A 588 11.14 -13.62 25.01
C ALA A 588 12.35 -12.84 25.51
N ASN A 589 12.59 -11.69 24.91
CA ASN A 589 13.36 -10.61 25.52
C ASN A 589 12.44 -9.76 26.41
N LEU A 590 12.32 -10.10 27.68
CA LEU A 590 11.45 -9.38 28.62
C LEU A 590 11.86 -7.92 28.88
N ALA A 591 13.02 -7.48 28.40
CA ALA A 591 13.41 -6.07 28.43
C ALA A 591 12.74 -5.22 27.33
N ASP A 592 11.94 -5.85 26.43
CA ASP A 592 11.28 -5.16 25.31
C ASP A 592 9.88 -5.75 25.08
N VAL A 593 8.97 -5.61 26.05
CA VAL A 593 7.56 -6.06 25.95
C VAL A 593 6.76 -4.96 25.25
N THR A 594 6.45 -5.16 23.98
CA THR A 594 5.77 -4.17 23.11
C THR A 594 4.26 -4.31 23.15
N ASN A 595 3.74 -5.54 23.14
CA ASN A 595 2.32 -5.83 23.31
C ASN A 595 2.12 -6.50 24.68
N VAL A 596 1.64 -5.72 25.66
CA VAL A 596 1.46 -6.22 27.03
C VAL A 596 0.34 -7.26 27.15
N ILE A 597 -0.60 -7.27 26.21
CA ILE A 597 -1.57 -8.33 25.96
C ILE A 597 -1.73 -8.48 24.45
N ALA A 598 -1.79 -9.72 23.98
CA ALA A 598 -2.17 -10.05 22.62
C ALA A 598 -3.01 -11.33 22.62
N LEU A 599 -4.01 -11.37 21.74
CA LEU A 599 -4.84 -12.53 21.46
C LEU A 599 -4.82 -12.79 19.95
N MET A 600 -4.71 -14.05 19.57
CA MET A 600 -4.82 -14.43 18.17
C MET A 600 -5.36 -15.84 17.99
N SER A 601 -5.92 -16.10 16.83
CA SER A 601 -6.30 -17.43 16.39
C SER A 601 -6.14 -17.56 14.88
N ARG A 602 -5.97 -18.79 14.43
CA ARG A 602 -6.00 -19.18 13.02
C ARG A 602 -7.16 -20.13 12.73
N THR A 603 -8.26 -19.91 13.39
CA THR A 603 -9.51 -20.64 13.18
C THR A 603 -10.60 -19.68 12.68
N GLN A 604 -11.55 -20.21 11.90
CA GLN A 604 -12.69 -19.47 11.35
C GLN A 604 -13.78 -19.24 12.42
N ASP A 605 -13.40 -18.68 13.56
CA ASP A 605 -14.32 -18.39 14.67
C ASP A 605 -14.98 -17.00 14.51
N ALA A 606 -15.88 -16.87 13.52
CA ALA A 606 -16.61 -15.63 13.31
C ALA A 606 -17.61 -15.31 14.42
N ASN A 607 -17.71 -14.02 14.77
CA ASN A 607 -18.67 -13.47 15.75
C ASN A 607 -18.56 -14.09 17.16
N LYS A 608 -17.37 -14.53 17.55
CA LYS A 608 -17.07 -14.99 18.91
C LYS A 608 -16.70 -13.82 19.79
N SER A 609 -17.25 -13.80 21.01
CA SER A 609 -16.97 -12.78 22.01
C SER A 609 -16.02 -13.30 23.05
N ILE A 610 -14.97 -12.51 23.35
CA ILE A 610 -14.01 -12.75 24.43
C ILE A 610 -13.92 -11.48 25.23
N GLN A 611 -14.00 -11.57 26.55
CA GLN A 611 -13.85 -10.42 27.46
C GLN A 611 -12.78 -10.67 28.49
N LEU A 612 -11.97 -9.64 28.74
CA LEU A 612 -10.86 -9.65 29.68
C LEU A 612 -10.99 -8.52 30.70
N LYS A 613 -10.56 -8.76 31.93
CA LYS A 613 -10.37 -7.72 32.96
C LYS A 613 -9.30 -8.12 33.97
N ASN A 614 -8.97 -7.23 34.87
CA ASN A 614 -8.01 -7.46 35.98
C ASN A 614 -6.68 -8.05 35.49
N ILE A 615 -6.09 -7.38 34.46
CA ILE A 615 -4.89 -7.84 33.75
C ILE A 615 -3.66 -7.24 34.44
N TYR A 616 -2.76 -8.10 34.92
CA TYR A 616 -1.51 -7.66 35.59
C TYR A 616 -0.42 -8.73 35.55
N PHE A 617 0.81 -8.29 35.62
CA PHE A 617 1.97 -9.15 35.90
C PHE A 617 2.33 -9.09 37.37
N SER A 618 2.68 -10.23 37.97
CA SER A 618 3.18 -10.35 39.34
C SER A 618 4.49 -11.13 39.36
N ARG A 619 5.35 -10.80 40.35
CA ARG A 619 6.57 -11.56 40.61
C ARG A 619 6.29 -12.78 41.48
#